data_18038a27c95ee0c2bfee889ba2249370
#
_entry.id   18038a27c95ee0c2bfee889ba2249370
#
_cell.length_a   1.000
_cell.length_b   1.000
_cell.length_c   1.000
_cell.angle_alpha   90.00
_cell.angle_beta   90.00
_cell.angle_gamma   90.00
#
_symmetry.space_group_name_H-M   'P 1'
#
loop_
_entity.id
_entity.type
_entity.pdbx_description
1 polymer ?
#
loop_
_entity_poly.entity_id
_entity_poly.type
_entity_poly.pdbx_seq_one_letter_code
_entity_poly.pdbx_strand_id
1 'polypeptide(L)'
;SDAGDTLQAIAQHSYADPLKNPGQADITAHVDFQALGRAAEDIGARVHGPVTQGEFLKRLGIETRALTLMAKATPEVSETISGALKRLIDGGRGGMGSMFKVVGISDPSIDTLVALSDDTGIEAPKP
;
A
#
# COMPACT_ATOMS: atom_id res chain seq x y z
N SER A 1 3.49 21.84 -4.42
CA SER A 1 2.39 21.42 -3.62
C SER A 1 2.86 20.48 -2.55
N ASP A 2 2.02 20.22 -1.64
CA ASP A 2 2.39 19.41 -0.54
C ASP A 2 2.85 18.04 -0.88
N ALA A 3 2.18 17.39 -1.73
CA ALA A 3 2.55 16.04 -2.09
C ALA A 3 3.89 16.07 -2.82
N GLY A 4 4.06 17.00 -3.68
CA GLY A 4 5.29 17.10 -4.40
C GLY A 4 6.44 17.46 -3.48
N ASP A 5 6.17 18.32 -2.54
CA ASP A 5 7.19 18.73 -1.61
C ASP A 5 7.61 17.56 -0.74
N THR A 6 6.69 16.73 -0.37
CA THR A 6 7.00 15.59 0.46
C THR A 6 7.94 14.66 -0.31
N LEU A 7 7.58 14.35 -1.49
CA LEU A 7 8.42 13.48 -2.27
C LEU A 7 9.76 14.11 -2.48
N GLN A 8 9.77 15.32 -2.74
CA GLN A 8 10.98 16.00 -2.91
C GLN A 8 11.77 15.99 -1.68
N ALA A 9 11.21 16.28 -0.59
CA ALA A 9 11.95 16.29 0.64
C ALA A 9 12.61 14.95 0.82
N ILE A 10 11.98 13.91 0.48
CA ILE A 10 12.54 12.61 0.59
C ILE A 10 13.69 12.50 -0.33
N ALA A 11 13.47 12.85 -1.52
CA ALA A 11 14.51 12.73 -2.47
C ALA A 11 15.57 13.69 -2.11
N GLN A 12 15.22 14.83 -1.79
CA GLN A 12 16.17 15.75 -1.54
C GLN A 12 16.68 15.65 -0.30
N HIS A 13 16.01 15.32 0.50
CA HIS A 13 16.44 15.22 1.72
C HIS A 13 17.49 14.32 1.55
N SER A 14 17.24 13.50 0.67
CA SER A 14 18.21 12.59 0.42
C SER A 14 19.32 13.39 -0.13
N TYR A 15 19.22 14.52 -0.52
CA TYR A 15 20.27 15.15 -1.08
C TYR A 15 20.88 15.92 -0.02
N ALA A 16 20.26 16.48 0.65
CA ALA A 16 20.92 17.29 1.53
C ALA A 16 21.19 16.44 2.65
N ASP A 17 20.28 16.09 3.34
CA ASP A 17 20.42 15.28 4.42
C ASP A 17 20.25 13.89 4.28
N PRO A 18 19.41 13.48 3.50
CA PRO A 18 19.14 12.10 3.39
C PRO A 18 20.40 11.41 3.06
N LEU A 19 21.20 12.04 2.40
CA LEU A 19 22.44 11.44 2.06
C LEU A 19 23.26 11.27 3.28
N LYS A 20 23.07 12.11 4.24
CA LYS A 20 23.83 12.00 5.43
C LYS A 20 23.09 11.14 6.37
N ASN A 21 21.80 11.17 6.34
CA ASN A 21 20.99 10.41 7.25
C ASN A 21 19.89 9.72 6.51
N PRO A 22 20.24 8.69 5.80
CA PRO A 22 19.26 7.97 5.01
C PRO A 22 18.05 7.51 5.81
N GLY A 23 18.29 7.11 7.03
CA GLY A 23 17.18 6.65 7.82
C GLY A 23 16.19 7.76 8.08
N GLN A 24 16.71 8.93 8.21
CA GLN A 24 15.85 10.02 8.48
C GLN A 24 15.06 10.39 7.28
N ALA A 25 15.63 10.26 6.13
CA ALA A 25 14.94 10.60 4.90
C ALA A 25 13.74 9.69 4.80
N ASP A 26 13.90 8.45 5.13
CA ASP A 26 12.80 7.51 5.03
C ASP A 26 11.71 7.87 6.02
N ILE A 27 12.07 8.31 7.15
CA ILE A 27 11.10 8.63 8.16
C ILE A 27 10.24 9.81 7.77
N THR A 28 10.77 10.71 6.99
CA THR A 28 10.00 11.88 6.64
C THR A 28 9.08 11.62 5.45
N ALA A 29 9.08 10.40 4.97
CA ALA A 29 8.26 10.09 3.83
C ALA A 29 6.80 9.84 4.18
N HIS A 30 6.24 10.64 5.02
CA HIS A 30 4.85 10.46 5.35
C HIS A 30 3.97 11.20 4.35
N VAL A 31 2.97 10.53 3.84
CA VAL A 31 2.05 11.15 2.92
C VAL A 31 0.84 11.55 3.71
N ASP A 32 0.38 12.75 3.52
CA ASP A 32 -0.83 13.22 4.19
C ASP A 32 -2.01 12.80 3.32
N PHE A 33 -2.57 11.65 3.63
CA PHE A 33 -3.66 11.14 2.86
C PHE A 33 -4.92 12.02 2.93
N GLN A 34 -5.08 12.75 4.01
CA GLN A 34 -6.23 13.61 4.12
C GLN A 34 -6.11 14.77 3.15
N ALA A 35 -4.94 15.37 3.08
CA ALA A 35 -4.72 16.49 2.17
C ALA A 35 -4.82 16.02 0.72
N LEU A 36 -4.30 14.84 0.43
CA LEU A 36 -4.35 14.28 -0.90
C LEU A 36 -5.81 14.03 -1.27
N GLY A 37 -6.59 13.49 -0.35
CA GLY A 37 -7.99 13.22 -0.61
C GLY A 37 -8.76 14.48 -0.89
N ARG A 38 -8.52 15.52 -0.10
CA ARG A 38 -9.23 16.78 -0.30
C ARG A 38 -8.86 17.38 -1.66
N ALA A 39 -7.59 17.31 -2.03
CA ALA A 39 -7.16 17.86 -3.30
C ALA A 39 -7.81 17.10 -4.46
N ALA A 40 -7.93 15.79 -4.33
CA ALA A 40 -8.53 15.00 -5.37
C ALA A 40 -10.01 15.33 -5.50
N GLU A 41 -10.69 15.45 -4.36
CA GLU A 41 -12.10 15.77 -4.40
C GLU A 41 -12.36 17.17 -4.93
N ASP A 42 -11.45 18.09 -4.68
CA ASP A 42 -11.61 19.44 -5.17
C ASP A 42 -11.63 19.49 -6.69
N ILE A 43 -10.97 18.57 -7.35
CA ILE A 43 -10.97 18.56 -8.80
C ILE A 43 -12.00 17.56 -9.33
N GLY A 44 -12.86 17.07 -8.46
CA GLY A 44 -13.95 16.22 -8.91
C GLY A 44 -13.64 14.73 -8.98
N ALA A 45 -12.54 14.30 -8.43
CA ALA A 45 -12.20 12.89 -8.44
C ALA A 45 -12.77 12.22 -7.20
N ARG A 46 -12.79 10.90 -7.20
CA ARG A 46 -13.28 10.16 -6.06
C ARG A 46 -12.11 9.44 -5.41
N VAL A 47 -12.10 9.41 -4.09
CA VAL A 47 -11.03 8.78 -3.35
C VAL A 47 -11.54 7.50 -2.74
N HIS A 48 -10.76 6.43 -2.84
CA HIS A 48 -11.10 5.14 -2.29
C HIS A 48 -10.03 4.73 -1.29
N GLY A 49 -10.43 4.27 -0.12
CA GLY A 49 -9.49 3.95 0.93
C GLY A 49 -9.26 5.18 1.81
N PRO A 50 -8.21 5.22 2.56
CA PRO A 50 -7.06 4.31 2.45
C PRO A 50 -7.31 3.00 3.17
N VAL A 51 -6.58 1.97 2.77
CA VAL A 51 -6.60 0.71 3.48
C VAL A 51 -5.14 0.37 3.71
N THR A 52 -4.87 -0.53 4.64
CA THR A 52 -3.49 -0.90 4.89
C THR A 52 -3.02 -1.78 3.74
N GLN A 53 -1.71 -1.82 3.54
CA GLN A 53 -1.12 -2.63 2.51
C GLN A 53 -1.50 -4.10 2.72
N GLY A 54 -1.47 -4.57 3.95
CA GLY A 54 -1.80 -5.94 4.23
C GLY A 54 -3.21 -6.28 3.80
N GLU A 55 -4.16 -5.41 4.15
CA GLU A 55 -5.53 -5.63 3.80
C GLU A 55 -5.72 -5.57 2.28
N PHE A 56 -5.07 -4.63 1.65
CA PHE A 56 -5.16 -4.47 0.21
C PHE A 56 -4.66 -5.72 -0.51
N LEU A 57 -3.50 -6.21 -0.12
CA LEU A 57 -2.93 -7.37 -0.77
C LEU A 57 -3.74 -8.63 -0.48
N LYS A 58 -4.27 -8.75 0.73
CA LYS A 58 -5.06 -9.92 1.06
C LYS A 58 -6.33 -9.92 0.21
N ARG A 59 -6.94 -8.77 0.02
CA ARG A 59 -8.14 -8.68 -0.78
C ARG A 59 -7.86 -8.99 -2.25
N LEU A 60 -6.63 -8.78 -2.68
CA LEU A 60 -6.27 -9.10 -4.04
C LEU A 60 -5.86 -10.57 -4.19
N GLY A 61 -5.83 -11.32 -3.09
CA GLY A 61 -5.55 -12.73 -3.18
C GLY A 61 -4.09 -13.13 -3.07
N ILE A 62 -3.28 -12.31 -2.43
CA ILE A 62 -1.87 -12.59 -2.34
C ILE A 62 -1.60 -13.92 -1.61
N GLU A 63 -2.42 -14.25 -0.63
CA GLU A 63 -2.20 -15.48 0.11
C GLU A 63 -2.42 -16.70 -0.76
N THR A 64 -3.46 -16.68 -1.57
CA THR A 64 -3.74 -17.79 -2.47
C THR A 64 -2.64 -17.88 -3.52
N ARG A 65 -2.17 -16.74 -4.00
CA ARG A 65 -1.12 -16.74 -5.01
C ARG A 65 0.15 -17.33 -4.40
N ALA A 66 0.48 -16.96 -3.18
CA ALA A 66 1.67 -17.44 -2.53
C ALA A 66 1.59 -18.96 -2.34
N LEU A 67 0.45 -19.46 -1.92
CA LEU A 67 0.29 -20.89 -1.73
C LEU A 67 0.47 -21.65 -3.04
N THR A 68 -0.05 -21.09 -4.12
CA THR A 68 0.10 -21.73 -5.42
C THR A 68 1.56 -21.79 -5.83
N LEU A 69 2.29 -20.71 -5.59
CA LEU A 69 3.69 -20.70 -5.95
C LEU A 69 4.51 -21.63 -5.05
N MET A 70 4.19 -21.68 -3.77
CA MET A 70 4.92 -22.52 -2.84
C MET A 70 4.71 -23.99 -3.14
N ALA A 71 3.57 -24.35 -3.64
CA ALA A 71 3.28 -25.74 -3.95
C ALA A 71 4.20 -26.29 -5.04
N LYS A 72 4.71 -25.42 -5.88
CA LYS A 72 5.59 -25.86 -6.94
C LYS A 72 7.04 -25.51 -6.71
N ALA A 73 7.36 -25.01 -5.55
CA ALA A 73 8.72 -24.55 -5.29
C ALA A 73 9.49 -25.55 -4.47
N THR A 74 10.79 -25.39 -4.44
CA THR A 74 11.62 -26.22 -3.58
C THR A 74 11.36 -25.75 -2.16
N PRO A 75 11.71 -26.54 -1.16
CA PRO A 75 11.48 -26.13 0.22
C PRO A 75 12.17 -24.80 0.55
N GLU A 76 13.32 -24.54 0.03
CA GLU A 76 14.00 -23.31 0.28
C GLU A 76 13.28 -22.12 -0.34
N VAL A 77 12.84 -22.27 -1.57
CA VAL A 77 12.14 -21.20 -2.24
C VAL A 77 10.78 -21.00 -1.58
N SER A 78 10.16 -22.10 -1.15
CA SER A 78 8.87 -21.99 -0.51
C SER A 78 9.00 -21.18 0.77
N GLU A 79 10.05 -21.38 1.52
CA GLU A 79 10.27 -20.66 2.74
C GLU A 79 10.53 -19.18 2.46
N THR A 80 11.24 -18.90 1.37
CA THR A 80 11.50 -17.53 0.99
C THR A 80 10.18 -16.82 0.64
N ILE A 81 9.30 -17.51 -0.06
CA ILE A 81 8.02 -16.94 -0.44
C ILE A 81 7.19 -16.68 0.82
N SER A 82 7.19 -17.64 1.74
CA SER A 82 6.42 -17.50 2.96
C SER A 82 6.93 -16.30 3.77
N GLY A 83 8.24 -16.15 3.86
CA GLY A 83 8.79 -15.03 4.60
C GLY A 83 8.48 -13.70 3.96
N ALA A 84 8.52 -13.65 2.63
CA ALA A 84 8.21 -12.41 1.94
C ALA A 84 6.74 -12.06 2.12
N LEU A 85 5.87 -13.05 2.06
CA LEU A 85 4.45 -12.83 2.23
C LEU A 85 4.22 -12.24 3.62
N LYS A 86 4.81 -12.83 4.64
CA LYS A 86 4.65 -12.35 5.97
C LYS A 86 5.11 -10.92 6.11
N ARG A 87 6.23 -10.56 5.55
CA ARG A 87 6.71 -9.20 5.67
C ARG A 87 5.76 -8.21 4.98
N LEU A 88 5.16 -8.62 3.89
CA LEU A 88 4.30 -7.73 3.14
C LEU A 88 2.95 -7.48 3.81
N ILE A 89 2.38 -8.49 4.44
CA ILE A 89 1.03 -8.34 4.97
C ILE A 89 0.91 -8.33 6.48
N ASP A 90 1.94 -8.73 7.19
CA ASP A 90 1.85 -8.80 8.63
C ASP A 90 1.77 -7.40 9.22
N GLY A 91 0.83 -7.17 10.07
CA GLY A 91 0.70 -5.88 10.72
C GLY A 91 1.52 -5.73 11.96
N GLY A 92 2.19 -6.79 12.38
CA GLY A 92 2.96 -6.71 13.60
C GLY A 92 4.38 -6.25 13.39
N ARG A 93 5.19 -6.43 14.43
CA ARG A 93 6.55 -6.01 14.37
C ARG A 93 7.28 -6.70 13.23
N GLY A 94 8.03 -6.00 12.49
CA GLY A 94 8.76 -6.58 11.37
C GLY A 94 7.98 -6.70 10.10
N GLY A 95 6.69 -6.46 10.14
CA GLY A 95 5.88 -6.55 8.94
C GLY A 95 5.51 -5.19 8.42
N MET A 96 5.20 -5.11 7.15
CA MET A 96 4.85 -3.86 6.52
C MET A 96 3.35 -3.75 6.26
N GLY A 97 2.59 -4.74 6.72
CA GLY A 97 1.17 -4.77 6.40
C GLY A 97 0.39 -3.56 6.87
N SER A 98 0.69 -3.04 8.03
CA SER A 98 -0.03 -1.88 8.52
C SER A 98 0.80 -0.61 8.46
N MET A 99 2.07 -0.73 8.12
CA MET A 99 2.93 0.43 8.05
C MET A 99 2.64 1.27 6.83
N PHE A 100 2.31 0.66 5.74
CA PHE A 100 2.02 1.37 4.51
C PHE A 100 0.54 1.34 4.20
N LYS A 101 0.06 2.38 3.56
CA LYS A 101 -1.35 2.49 3.21
C LYS A 101 -1.50 2.61 1.71
N VAL A 102 -2.66 2.26 1.23
CA VAL A 102 -2.95 2.33 -0.20
C VAL A 102 -4.21 3.13 -0.39
N VAL A 103 -4.20 4.04 -1.33
CA VAL A 103 -5.39 4.83 -1.62
C VAL A 103 -5.54 4.87 -3.14
N GLY A 104 -6.75 4.87 -3.61
CA GLY A 104 -7.02 4.95 -5.03
C GLY A 104 -7.74 6.25 -5.35
N ILE A 105 -7.47 6.81 -6.50
CA ILE A 105 -8.15 8.01 -6.94
C ILE A 105 -8.70 7.70 -8.30
N SER A 106 -9.96 7.92 -8.50
CA SER A 106 -10.60 7.58 -9.75
C SER A 106 -11.56 8.63 -10.23
N ASP A 107 -12.14 8.39 -11.38
CA ASP A 107 -13.19 9.22 -11.92
C ASP A 107 -14.35 9.08 -10.94
N PRO A 108 -15.09 10.14 -10.69
CA PRO A 108 -16.16 10.09 -9.72
C PRO A 108 -17.28 9.08 -10.08
N SER A 109 -17.33 8.66 -11.32
CA SER A 109 -18.36 7.71 -11.72
C SER A 109 -18.02 6.28 -11.28
N ILE A 110 -16.83 6.06 -10.79
CA ILE A 110 -16.46 4.72 -10.36
C ILE A 110 -16.75 4.60 -8.90
N ASP A 111 -17.74 3.81 -8.55
CA ASP A 111 -18.16 3.68 -7.17
C ASP A 111 -17.17 2.94 -6.30
N THR A 112 -16.56 1.92 -6.79
CA THR A 112 -15.64 1.15 -5.98
C THR A 112 -14.43 0.72 -6.79
N LEU A 113 -13.32 0.51 -6.10
CA LEU A 113 -12.13 -0.02 -6.74
C LEU A 113 -11.81 -1.31 -5.98
N VAL A 114 -11.48 -2.34 -6.71
CA VAL A 114 -11.23 -3.63 -6.09
C VAL A 114 -10.16 -3.49 -5.02
N ALA A 115 -10.39 -4.16 -3.93
CA ALA A 115 -9.47 -4.18 -2.80
C ALA A 115 -9.35 -2.84 -2.04
N LEU A 116 -10.01 -1.81 -2.51
CA LEU A 116 -9.94 -0.54 -1.81
C LEU A 116 -11.25 -0.14 -1.15
N SER A 117 -12.32 -0.84 -1.48
CA SER A 117 -13.61 -0.51 -0.87
C SER A 117 -13.97 -1.60 0.10
N ASP A 118 -14.50 -1.21 1.21
CA ASP A 118 -14.88 -2.18 2.20
C ASP A 118 -15.75 -3.27 1.75
N ASP A 119 -16.81 -2.97 1.14
CA ASP A 119 -17.75 -3.98 0.82
C ASP A 119 -17.28 -4.67 -0.37
N THR A 120 -16.37 -4.18 -0.97
CA THR A 120 -15.91 -4.78 -2.01
C THR A 120 -16.44 -5.98 -2.34
N GLY A 121 -17.20 -5.95 -2.96
CA GLY A 121 -17.77 -7.04 -3.38
C GLY A 121 -17.12 -8.17 -3.04
N ILE A 122 -16.36 -8.03 -2.31
CA ILE A 122 -15.75 -9.03 -1.86
C ILE A 122 -16.63 -10.09 -1.83
N GLU A 123 -17.52 -9.95 -1.23
CA GLU A 123 -18.38 -10.96 -1.14
C GLU A 123 -19.11 -10.90 -2.29
N ALA A 124 -19.08 -9.90 -2.82
CA ALA A 124 -19.84 -9.69 -3.92
C ALA A 124 -19.86 -10.90 -4.68
N PRO A 125 -18.95 -11.37 -4.82
CA PRO A 125 -18.93 -12.41 -5.67
C PRO A 125 -19.85 -13.38 -5.24
N LYS A 126 -19.96 -13.31 -4.54
CA LYS A 126 -20.65 -14.08 -4.09
C LYS A 126 -21.61 -14.38 -4.79
N PRO A 127 -21.85 -14.35 -4.85
CA PRO A 127 -22.97 -14.83 -5.39
C PRO A 127 -22.64 -15.29 -6.57
#